data_f9f6341854f9c0f1925a3ea17edcb3f5
#
_entry.id   f9f6341854f9c0f1925a3ea17edcb3f5
#
_cell.length_a   1.000
_cell.length_b   1.000
_cell.length_c   1.000
_cell.angle_alpha   90.00
_cell.angle_beta   90.00
_cell.angle_gamma   90.00
#
_symmetry.space_group_name_H-M   'P 1'
#
loop_
_entity.id
_entity.type
_entity.pdbx_description
1 polymer ?
#
loop_
_entity_poly.entity_id
_entity_poly.type
_entity_poly.pdbx_seq_one_letter_code
_entity_poly.pdbx_strand_id
1 'polypeptide(L)'
;MTAHWPRRCARVAQCLDDPRLDVAPPNTYLAAMAILPIIEAPDPRLKLISKPVEAVDDGVRALIADMFETMYDAPGIGLAAIQVGVPKRILVIDLQEKDEEGGETIRDPRVFINPEIMEESEELSVYNEGCLSVPEQYADIARPAVITAKWLDGEGKEHVERLDGTIATCLQHEMDHLQGILFIDHLSRLKRDMIVKRLNKLRRAA
;
A
#
# COMPACT_ATOMS: atom_id res chain seq x y z
N MET A 1 -26.16 49.30 50.56
CA MET A 1 -25.44 49.64 49.31
C MET A 1 -25.80 48.63 48.26
N THR A 2 -26.80 48.98 47.46
CA THR A 2 -27.45 48.08 46.46
C THR A 2 -26.79 48.34 45.09
N ALA A 3 -26.11 47.35 44.54
CA ALA A 3 -25.57 47.42 43.21
C ALA A 3 -26.59 46.93 42.17
N HIS A 4 -26.98 47.85 41.33
CA HIS A 4 -27.89 47.64 40.19
C HIS A 4 -27.14 46.99 39.03
N TRP A 5 -27.70 45.87 38.50
CA TRP A 5 -27.29 45.30 37.25
C TRP A 5 -28.24 45.71 36.13
N PRO A 6 -27.80 46.26 35.00
CA PRO A 6 -28.69 46.54 33.88
C PRO A 6 -28.87 45.29 33.03
N ARG A 7 -30.13 44.94 32.87
CA ARG A 7 -30.60 43.99 31.83
C ARG A 7 -30.45 44.65 30.45
N ARG A 8 -29.65 44.02 29.54
CA ARG A 8 -29.85 44.16 28.11
C ARG A 8 -29.50 42.83 27.44
N CYS A 9 -30.53 42.07 27.28
CA CYS A 9 -30.52 40.95 26.36
C CYS A 9 -31.59 41.26 25.29
N ALA A 10 -31.17 41.60 24.09
CA ALA A 10 -31.99 41.55 22.88
C ALA A 10 -31.13 41.99 21.69
N ARG A 11 -30.51 41.02 21.03
CA ARG A 11 -30.19 40.97 19.59
C ARG A 11 -29.20 39.82 19.30
N VAL A 12 -29.71 38.62 19.33
CA VAL A 12 -29.06 37.45 18.72
C VAL A 12 -30.06 36.85 17.75
N ALA A 13 -30.35 37.58 16.71
CA ALA A 13 -31.15 37.08 15.59
C ALA A 13 -31.02 38.05 14.41
N GLN A 14 -29.83 38.14 13.82
CA GLN A 14 -29.62 38.80 12.51
C GLN A 14 -28.13 38.69 12.08
N CYS A 15 -27.64 37.48 11.89
CA CYS A 15 -26.37 37.21 11.19
C CYS A 15 -26.36 35.82 10.54
N LEU A 16 -27.47 35.44 9.90
CA LEU A 16 -27.58 34.17 9.19
C LEU A 16 -27.88 34.30 7.68
N ASP A 17 -27.83 35.54 7.15
CA ASP A 17 -28.02 35.75 5.69
C ASP A 17 -26.86 36.60 5.12
N ASP A 18 -25.63 36.04 5.09
CA ASP A 18 -24.60 36.52 4.17
C ASP A 18 -24.51 35.55 2.96
N PRO A 19 -25.05 35.91 1.80
CA PRO A 19 -25.07 35.04 0.60
C PRO A 19 -23.67 34.89 -0.04
N ARG A 20 -22.60 35.31 0.61
CA ARG A 20 -21.22 35.23 0.12
C ARG A 20 -20.34 34.19 0.82
N LEU A 21 -20.89 33.45 1.76
CA LEU A 21 -20.27 32.22 2.23
C LEU A 21 -20.70 31.08 1.32
N ASP A 22 -20.01 31.01 0.18
CA ASP A 22 -19.97 29.80 -0.64
C ASP A 22 -19.22 28.74 0.18
N VAL A 23 -19.92 28.14 1.15
CA VAL A 23 -19.45 26.95 1.84
C VAL A 23 -19.50 25.85 0.80
N ALA A 24 -18.36 25.56 0.18
CA ALA A 24 -18.22 24.39 -0.63
C ALA A 24 -18.86 23.21 0.13
N PRO A 25 -19.72 22.40 -0.52
CA PRO A 25 -20.35 21.28 0.17
C PRO A 25 -19.25 20.41 0.77
N PRO A 26 -19.45 19.88 2.00
CA PRO A 26 -18.49 18.96 2.58
C PRO A 26 -18.23 17.88 1.55
N ASN A 27 -16.96 17.64 1.25
CA ASN A 27 -16.48 16.65 0.29
C ASN A 27 -17.12 15.28 0.64
N THR A 28 -18.26 14.99 0.02
CA THR A 28 -19.06 13.76 0.21
C THR A 28 -18.54 12.61 -0.63
N TYR A 29 -17.24 12.62 -0.97
CA TYR A 29 -16.55 11.43 -1.47
C TYR A 29 -15.90 10.67 -0.31
N LEU A 30 -16.69 10.24 0.67
CA LEU A 30 -16.48 8.95 1.31
C LEU A 30 -16.91 7.91 0.25
N ALA A 31 -16.11 7.74 -0.80
CA ALA A 31 -16.20 6.56 -1.62
C ALA A 31 -16.02 5.39 -0.66
N ALA A 32 -17.02 4.50 -0.58
CA ALA A 32 -16.90 3.29 0.20
C ALA A 32 -15.62 2.59 -0.28
N MET A 33 -14.64 2.39 0.61
CA MET A 33 -13.41 1.68 0.29
C MET A 33 -13.80 0.29 -0.19
N ALA A 34 -13.24 -0.13 -1.32
CA ALA A 34 -13.59 -1.39 -1.97
C ALA A 34 -12.48 -2.43 -1.78
N ILE A 35 -12.86 -3.65 -1.48
CA ILE A 35 -11.95 -4.79 -1.54
C ILE A 35 -11.83 -5.20 -3.01
N LEU A 36 -10.64 -5.07 -3.57
CA LEU A 36 -10.34 -5.38 -4.96
C LEU A 36 -9.95 -6.86 -5.12
N PRO A 37 -10.32 -7.52 -6.23
CA PRO A 37 -9.89 -8.89 -6.47
C PRO A 37 -8.38 -8.96 -6.69
N ILE A 38 -7.69 -9.79 -5.91
CA ILE A 38 -6.26 -10.05 -6.10
C ILE A 38 -6.06 -11.04 -7.24
N ILE A 39 -5.19 -10.68 -8.17
CA ILE A 39 -4.81 -11.53 -9.31
C ILE A 39 -3.78 -12.54 -8.85
N GLU A 40 -4.03 -13.82 -9.13
CA GLU A 40 -3.14 -14.92 -8.76
C GLU A 40 -2.36 -15.48 -9.96
N ALA A 41 -1.13 -15.90 -9.70
CA ALA A 41 -0.32 -16.61 -10.68
C ALA A 41 -0.98 -17.93 -11.11
N PRO A 42 -0.84 -18.31 -12.39
CA PRO A 42 0.02 -17.74 -13.42
C PRO A 42 -0.70 -16.76 -14.37
N ASP A 43 -1.53 -15.86 -13.86
CA ASP A 43 -2.21 -14.86 -14.71
C ASP A 43 -1.17 -13.96 -15.41
N PRO A 44 -1.25 -13.79 -16.77
CA PRO A 44 -0.26 -13.02 -17.51
C PRO A 44 -0.26 -11.52 -17.17
N ARG A 45 -1.33 -10.99 -16.57
CA ARG A 45 -1.37 -9.58 -16.14
C ARG A 45 -0.31 -9.25 -15.10
N LEU A 46 0.08 -10.23 -14.25
CA LEU A 46 1.16 -10.08 -13.28
C LEU A 46 2.55 -9.93 -13.92
N LYS A 47 2.68 -10.15 -15.21
CA LYS A 47 3.93 -10.01 -15.97
C LYS A 47 4.05 -8.67 -16.72
N LEU A 48 3.05 -7.79 -16.56
CA LEU A 48 3.10 -6.46 -17.15
C LEU A 48 4.04 -5.54 -16.37
N ILE A 49 4.77 -4.70 -17.10
CA ILE A 49 5.58 -3.64 -16.50
C ILE A 49 4.68 -2.47 -16.14
N SER A 50 4.72 -2.05 -14.90
CA SER A 50 3.94 -0.93 -14.37
C SER A 50 4.50 0.42 -14.84
N LYS A 51 3.60 1.32 -15.25
CA LYS A 51 3.94 2.65 -15.74
C LYS A 51 4.07 3.64 -14.58
N PRO A 52 4.93 4.65 -14.69
CA PRO A 52 5.00 5.73 -13.73
C PRO A 52 3.65 6.46 -13.56
N VAL A 53 3.42 6.95 -12.35
CA VAL A 53 2.32 7.86 -12.03
C VAL A 53 2.79 9.28 -12.33
N GLU A 54 2.07 10.01 -13.18
CA GLU A 54 2.44 11.38 -13.58
C GLU A 54 2.02 12.42 -12.53
N ALA A 55 0.89 12.17 -11.84
CA ALA A 55 0.38 13.03 -10.78
C ALA A 55 -0.39 12.22 -9.74
N VAL A 56 -0.27 12.63 -8.47
CA VAL A 56 -1.02 12.04 -7.36
C VAL A 56 -2.37 12.76 -7.26
N ASP A 57 -3.31 12.34 -8.09
CA ASP A 57 -4.68 12.84 -8.13
C ASP A 57 -5.62 12.07 -7.18
N ASP A 58 -6.89 12.49 -7.13
CA ASP A 58 -7.89 11.85 -6.27
C ASP A 58 -8.16 10.39 -6.68
N GLY A 59 -8.02 10.05 -7.97
CA GLY A 59 -8.14 8.67 -8.45
C GLY A 59 -7.01 7.78 -7.95
N VAL A 60 -5.78 8.31 -7.88
CA VAL A 60 -4.63 7.63 -7.27
C VAL A 60 -4.85 7.46 -5.77
N ARG A 61 -5.33 8.48 -5.06
CA ARG A 61 -5.63 8.39 -3.61
C ARG A 61 -6.72 7.37 -3.30
N ALA A 62 -7.79 7.34 -4.10
CA ALA A 62 -8.86 6.37 -3.96
C ALA A 62 -8.33 4.93 -4.17
N LEU A 63 -7.51 4.70 -5.20
CA LEU A 63 -6.88 3.40 -5.44
C LEU A 63 -6.00 2.98 -4.26
N ILE A 64 -5.21 3.88 -3.69
CA ILE A 64 -4.35 3.61 -2.53
C ILE A 64 -5.20 3.17 -1.32
N ALA A 65 -6.33 3.83 -1.06
CA ALA A 65 -7.24 3.46 0.01
C ALA A 65 -7.81 2.05 -0.21
N ASP A 66 -8.30 1.75 -1.42
CA ASP A 66 -8.79 0.42 -1.79
C ASP A 66 -7.70 -0.66 -1.69
N MET A 67 -6.45 -0.32 -2.03
CA MET A 67 -5.31 -1.23 -1.91
C MET A 67 -5.01 -1.57 -0.45
N PHE A 68 -5.04 -0.61 0.47
CA PHE A 68 -4.87 -0.89 1.90
C PHE A 68 -5.96 -1.80 2.44
N GLU A 69 -7.25 -1.51 2.15
CA GLU A 69 -8.36 -2.36 2.57
C GLU A 69 -8.22 -3.79 2.02
N THR A 70 -7.86 -3.91 0.74
CA THR A 70 -7.62 -5.20 0.09
C THR A 70 -6.47 -5.97 0.75
N MET A 71 -5.37 -5.28 1.06
CA MET A 71 -4.20 -5.85 1.71
C MET A 71 -4.53 -6.36 3.11
N TYR A 72 -5.30 -5.58 3.89
CA TYR A 72 -5.69 -5.97 5.24
C TYR A 72 -6.70 -7.12 5.25
N ASP A 73 -7.65 -7.15 4.31
CA ASP A 73 -8.61 -8.25 4.17
C ASP A 73 -7.91 -9.57 3.80
N ALA A 74 -6.85 -9.51 3.01
CA ALA A 74 -6.05 -10.66 2.57
C ALA A 74 -4.89 -11.03 3.51
N PRO A 75 -4.90 -10.67 4.80
CA PRO A 75 -3.83 -10.53 5.79
C PRO A 75 -2.40 -10.41 5.23
N GLY A 76 -2.22 -9.44 4.31
CA GLY A 76 -0.92 -9.11 3.72
C GLY A 76 -0.22 -7.96 4.45
N ILE A 77 1.10 -7.82 4.23
CA ILE A 77 1.92 -6.70 4.73
C ILE A 77 2.40 -5.77 3.61
N GLY A 78 2.19 -6.16 2.36
CA GLY A 78 2.48 -5.38 1.16
C GLY A 78 1.53 -5.74 0.02
N LEU A 79 1.31 -4.78 -0.89
CA LEU A 79 0.51 -4.98 -2.10
C LEU A 79 0.92 -3.98 -3.18
N ALA A 80 1.21 -4.47 -4.37
CA ALA A 80 1.45 -3.65 -5.55
C ALA A 80 0.18 -3.50 -6.41
N ALA A 81 -0.02 -2.33 -7.02
CA ALA A 81 -1.22 -2.03 -7.81
C ALA A 81 -1.45 -3.02 -8.97
N ILE A 82 -0.40 -3.60 -9.53
CA ILE A 82 -0.52 -4.62 -10.58
C ILE A 82 -1.24 -5.89 -10.08
N GLN A 83 -1.13 -6.23 -8.81
CA GLN A 83 -1.78 -7.39 -8.21
C GLN A 83 -3.32 -7.23 -8.16
N VAL A 84 -3.81 -5.99 -8.20
CA VAL A 84 -5.24 -5.67 -8.34
C VAL A 84 -5.60 -5.20 -9.76
N GLY A 85 -4.73 -5.48 -10.73
CA GLY A 85 -5.01 -5.25 -12.16
C GLY A 85 -4.71 -3.83 -12.65
N VAL A 86 -4.06 -2.99 -11.85
CA VAL A 86 -3.70 -1.61 -12.22
C VAL A 86 -2.19 -1.51 -12.48
N PRO A 87 -1.72 -1.44 -13.74
CA PRO A 87 -0.30 -1.43 -14.08
C PRO A 87 0.32 -0.03 -13.87
N LYS A 88 0.25 0.49 -12.66
CA LYS A 88 0.88 1.75 -12.21
C LYS A 88 1.94 1.45 -11.16
N ARG A 89 2.98 2.29 -11.10
CA ARG A 89 4.05 2.16 -10.10
C ARG A 89 3.59 2.70 -8.74
N ILE A 90 2.70 1.95 -8.09
CA ILE A 90 2.15 2.22 -6.77
C ILE A 90 2.23 0.93 -5.97
N LEU A 91 2.69 1.03 -4.73
CA LEU A 91 2.62 -0.04 -3.76
C LEU A 91 2.32 0.51 -2.37
N VAL A 92 1.72 -0.31 -1.54
CA VAL A 92 1.40 -0.03 -0.14
C VAL A 92 2.05 -1.08 0.73
N ILE A 93 2.56 -0.66 1.89
CA ILE A 93 3.18 -1.54 2.89
C ILE A 93 2.71 -1.10 4.27
N ASP A 94 2.33 -2.08 5.08
CA ASP A 94 2.14 -1.94 6.53
C ASP A 94 2.56 -3.24 7.18
N LEU A 95 3.67 -3.22 7.92
CA LEU A 95 4.24 -4.44 8.52
C LEU A 95 3.37 -4.99 9.65
N GLN A 96 2.47 -4.17 10.19
CA GLN A 96 1.54 -4.55 11.26
C GLN A 96 2.28 -5.20 12.45
N GLU A 97 3.41 -4.60 12.82
CA GLU A 97 4.25 -5.08 13.91
C GLU A 97 3.45 -5.09 15.22
N LYS A 98 3.79 -5.99 16.11
CA LYS A 98 3.22 -6.00 17.45
C LYS A 98 4.06 -5.13 18.36
N ASP A 99 3.41 -4.51 19.37
CA ASP A 99 4.13 -3.80 20.41
C ASP A 99 5.10 -4.74 21.17
N GLU A 100 6.01 -4.16 21.96
CA GLU A 100 7.02 -4.91 22.71
C GLU A 100 6.41 -5.93 23.70
N GLU A 101 5.15 -5.72 24.11
CA GLU A 101 4.39 -6.63 25.00
C GLU A 101 3.63 -7.70 24.20
N GLY A 102 3.67 -7.65 22.87
CA GLY A 102 3.02 -8.62 21.96
C GLY A 102 1.49 -8.51 21.95
N GLY A 103 0.93 -7.37 22.39
CA GLY A 103 -0.50 -7.14 22.54
C GLY A 103 -1.12 -6.46 21.34
N GLU A 104 -0.86 -5.19 21.16
CA GLU A 104 -1.52 -4.35 20.17
C GLU A 104 -0.73 -4.31 18.85
N THR A 105 -1.45 -4.36 17.71
CA THR A 105 -0.83 -4.20 16.39
C THR A 105 -0.55 -2.72 16.14
N ILE A 106 0.71 -2.38 15.98
CA ILE A 106 1.14 -1.04 15.56
C ILE A 106 0.98 -0.96 14.05
N ARG A 107 0.15 -0.04 13.58
CA ARG A 107 -0.02 0.25 12.15
C ARG A 107 0.85 1.42 11.75
N ASP A 108 1.68 1.20 10.72
CA ASP A 108 2.49 2.23 10.04
C ASP A 108 2.28 2.11 8.52
N PRO A 109 1.08 2.50 8.02
CA PRO A 109 0.77 2.38 6.60
C PRO A 109 1.64 3.34 5.78
N ARG A 110 2.45 2.79 4.88
CA ARG A 110 3.36 3.53 4.01
C ARG A 110 2.96 3.36 2.55
N VAL A 111 2.96 4.47 1.81
CA VAL A 111 2.66 4.54 0.38
C VAL A 111 3.94 4.82 -0.39
N PHE A 112 4.18 4.06 -1.44
CA PHE A 112 5.35 4.22 -2.31
C PHE A 112 4.88 4.39 -3.76
N ILE A 113 4.96 5.61 -4.27
CA ILE A 113 4.62 5.95 -5.66
C ILE A 113 5.91 6.21 -6.42
N ASN A 114 6.07 5.58 -7.58
CA ASN A 114 7.27 5.64 -8.41
C ASN A 114 8.56 5.31 -7.64
N PRO A 115 8.59 4.23 -6.83
CA PRO A 115 9.78 3.91 -6.05
C PRO A 115 10.98 3.58 -6.94
N GLU A 116 12.17 4.01 -6.49
CA GLU A 116 13.46 3.72 -7.10
C GLU A 116 14.45 3.33 -6.00
N ILE A 117 15.25 2.27 -6.24
CA ILE A 117 16.39 1.94 -5.38
C ILE A 117 17.59 2.72 -5.89
N MET A 118 18.15 3.55 -5.01
CA MET A 118 19.32 4.41 -5.31
C MET A 118 20.63 3.70 -4.98
N GLU A 119 20.64 2.92 -3.90
CA GLU A 119 21.79 2.18 -3.40
C GLU A 119 21.34 0.86 -2.79
N GLU A 120 22.18 -0.16 -2.89
CA GLU A 120 21.99 -1.49 -2.33
C GLU A 120 23.24 -1.94 -1.58
N SER A 121 23.08 -2.64 -0.45
CA SER A 121 24.21 -3.27 0.23
C SER A 121 24.70 -4.51 -0.51
N GLU A 122 26.00 -4.81 -0.38
CA GLU A 122 26.55 -6.10 -0.82
C GLU A 122 26.12 -7.25 0.11
N GLU A 123 25.82 -6.93 1.38
CA GLU A 123 25.30 -7.87 2.34
C GLU A 123 23.88 -8.28 1.95
N LEU A 124 23.62 -9.58 1.99
CA LEU A 124 22.32 -10.16 1.70
C LEU A 124 21.64 -10.65 2.99
N SER A 125 20.34 -10.43 3.09
CA SER A 125 19.46 -11.09 4.05
C SER A 125 18.62 -12.13 3.34
N VAL A 126 18.27 -13.21 4.05
CA VAL A 126 17.41 -14.28 3.54
C VAL A 126 16.10 -14.26 4.32
N TYR A 127 14.99 -14.11 3.61
CA TYR A 127 13.66 -14.16 4.17
C TYR A 127 12.84 -15.26 3.53
N ASN A 128 11.97 -15.89 4.33
CA ASN A 128 10.97 -16.84 3.85
C ASN A 128 9.77 -16.04 3.31
N GLU A 129 9.81 -15.70 2.03
CA GLU A 129 8.82 -14.86 1.38
C GLU A 129 7.59 -15.65 0.96
N GLY A 130 6.41 -15.02 1.13
CA GLY A 130 5.14 -15.40 0.55
C GLY A 130 4.58 -14.23 -0.28
N CYS A 131 3.50 -14.45 -1.03
CA CYS A 131 2.88 -13.42 -1.85
C CYS A 131 1.38 -13.66 -1.97
N LEU A 132 0.57 -12.61 -1.84
CA LEU A 132 -0.88 -12.69 -2.04
C LEU A 132 -1.27 -13.19 -3.43
N SER A 133 -0.43 -12.91 -4.44
CA SER A 133 -0.60 -13.42 -5.81
C SER A 133 -0.08 -14.85 -6.03
N VAL A 134 0.52 -15.49 -5.01
CA VAL A 134 1.06 -16.85 -5.07
C VAL A 134 0.63 -17.61 -3.81
N PRO A 135 -0.68 -17.90 -3.65
CA PRO A 135 -1.26 -18.38 -2.40
C PRO A 135 -0.62 -19.68 -1.93
N GLU A 136 -0.47 -19.81 -0.59
CA GLU A 136 0.04 -21.00 0.10
C GLU A 136 1.43 -21.47 -0.34
N GLN A 137 2.23 -20.62 -0.99
CA GLN A 137 3.61 -20.92 -1.39
C GLN A 137 4.57 -19.96 -0.72
N TYR A 138 5.66 -20.51 -0.21
CA TYR A 138 6.72 -19.77 0.48
C TYR A 138 8.07 -20.29 0.01
N ALA A 139 9.06 -19.41 -0.02
CA ALA A 139 10.44 -19.78 -0.33
C ALA A 139 11.44 -18.80 0.28
N ASP A 140 12.62 -19.29 0.59
CA ASP A 140 13.72 -18.46 1.04
C ASP A 140 14.32 -17.71 -0.16
N ILE A 141 14.27 -16.38 -0.07
CA ILE A 141 14.78 -15.44 -1.08
C ILE A 141 15.88 -14.61 -0.44
N ALA A 142 17.02 -14.49 -1.13
CA ALA A 142 18.11 -13.61 -0.75
C ALA A 142 17.95 -12.25 -1.43
N ARG A 143 17.97 -11.17 -0.63
CA ARG A 143 17.91 -9.79 -1.11
C ARG A 143 18.98 -8.94 -0.43
N PRO A 144 19.40 -7.80 -1.02
CA PRO A 144 20.18 -6.80 -0.29
C PRO A 144 19.57 -6.49 1.07
N ALA A 145 20.39 -6.60 2.13
CA ALA A 145 19.94 -6.42 3.51
C ALA A 145 19.53 -4.98 3.81
N VAL A 146 20.16 -4.03 3.08
CA VAL A 146 19.93 -2.59 3.25
C VAL A 146 19.82 -1.96 1.87
N ILE A 147 18.84 -1.08 1.72
CA ILE A 147 18.63 -0.27 0.50
C ILE A 147 18.47 1.19 0.84
N THR A 148 18.89 2.09 -0.03
CA THR A 148 18.45 3.50 -0.02
C THR A 148 17.42 3.64 -1.13
N ALA A 149 16.17 3.98 -0.78
CA ALA A 149 15.07 4.11 -1.71
C ALA A 149 14.56 5.55 -1.77
N LYS A 150 14.10 5.95 -2.97
CA LYS A 150 13.42 7.22 -3.23
C LYS A 150 12.01 6.94 -3.74
N TRP A 151 11.00 7.71 -3.28
CA TRP A 151 9.62 7.58 -3.73
C TRP A 151 8.81 8.84 -3.44
N LEU A 152 7.58 8.91 -3.96
CA LEU A 152 6.56 9.88 -3.56
C LEU A 152 5.55 9.22 -2.62
N ASP A 153 5.08 9.94 -1.60
CA ASP A 153 3.97 9.52 -0.74
C ASP A 153 2.59 9.82 -1.37
N GLY A 154 1.50 9.57 -0.61
CA GLY A 154 0.12 9.82 -1.04
C GLY A 154 -0.24 11.30 -1.25
N GLU A 155 0.55 12.23 -0.72
CA GLU A 155 0.46 13.67 -0.92
C GLU A 155 1.32 14.15 -2.09
N GLY A 156 2.15 13.27 -2.68
CA GLY A 156 3.09 13.59 -3.76
C GLY A 156 4.40 14.21 -3.26
N LYS A 157 4.71 14.12 -1.98
CA LYS A 157 5.97 14.56 -1.39
C LYS A 157 7.05 13.50 -1.61
N GLU A 158 8.24 13.93 -2.02
CA GLU A 158 9.39 13.05 -2.21
C GLU A 158 10.03 12.67 -0.86
N HIS A 159 10.37 11.39 -0.76
CA HIS A 159 11.12 10.79 0.34
C HIS A 159 12.36 10.10 -0.19
N VAL A 160 13.44 10.15 0.59
CA VAL A 160 14.66 9.37 0.39
C VAL A 160 15.07 8.82 1.74
N GLU A 161 15.04 7.50 1.90
CA GLU A 161 15.36 6.85 3.18
C GLU A 161 16.24 5.63 2.97
N ARG A 162 17.09 5.38 3.97
CA ARG A 162 17.83 4.14 4.11
C ARG A 162 16.97 3.16 4.90
N LEU A 163 16.64 2.03 4.31
CA LEU A 163 15.75 1.00 4.85
C LEU A 163 16.53 -0.30 5.05
N ASP A 164 16.19 -1.03 6.13
CA ASP A 164 16.75 -2.35 6.43
C ASP A 164 15.66 -3.30 7.00
N GLY A 165 16.03 -4.55 7.30
CA GLY A 165 15.12 -5.54 7.88
C GLY A 165 13.91 -5.85 7.00
N THR A 166 12.76 -6.07 7.66
CA THR A 166 11.52 -6.52 6.98
C THR A 166 10.99 -5.49 5.99
N ILE A 167 11.09 -4.18 6.29
CA ILE A 167 10.61 -3.14 5.39
C ILE A 167 11.43 -3.08 4.09
N ALA A 168 12.75 -3.27 4.17
CA ALA A 168 13.61 -3.31 2.99
C ALA A 168 13.30 -4.53 2.11
N THR A 169 13.10 -5.70 2.73
CA THR A 169 12.71 -6.93 2.03
C THR A 169 11.35 -6.78 1.36
N CYS A 170 10.34 -6.28 2.09
CA CYS A 170 8.98 -6.09 1.59
C CYS A 170 8.97 -5.09 0.42
N LEU A 171 9.64 -3.93 0.56
CA LEU A 171 9.72 -2.95 -0.52
C LEU A 171 10.33 -3.54 -1.81
N GLN A 172 11.42 -4.30 -1.69
CA GLN A 172 12.04 -4.98 -2.84
C GLN A 172 11.11 -6.02 -3.47
N HIS A 173 10.36 -6.77 -2.65
CA HIS A 173 9.36 -7.73 -3.12
C HIS A 173 8.25 -7.03 -3.94
N GLU A 174 7.70 -5.94 -3.39
CA GLU A 174 6.65 -5.18 -4.09
C GLU A 174 7.17 -4.47 -5.35
N MET A 175 8.44 -4.03 -5.34
CA MET A 175 9.06 -3.44 -6.53
C MET A 175 9.28 -4.45 -7.66
N ASP A 176 9.54 -5.72 -7.34
CA ASP A 176 9.58 -6.79 -8.33
C ASP A 176 8.27 -6.89 -9.10
N HIS A 177 7.12 -6.80 -8.41
CA HIS A 177 5.80 -6.79 -9.05
C HIS A 177 5.66 -5.67 -10.09
N LEU A 178 6.27 -4.49 -9.85
CA LEU A 178 6.25 -3.38 -10.81
C LEU A 178 7.02 -3.68 -12.09
N GLN A 179 7.92 -4.68 -12.07
CA GLN A 179 8.69 -5.15 -13.21
C GLN A 179 8.14 -6.47 -13.79
N GLY A 180 6.98 -6.94 -13.30
CA GLY A 180 6.39 -8.22 -13.71
C GLY A 180 7.15 -9.44 -13.18
N ILE A 181 7.90 -9.28 -12.09
CA ILE A 181 8.67 -10.34 -11.42
C ILE A 181 7.87 -10.81 -10.19
N LEU A 182 7.83 -12.11 -9.95
CA LEU A 182 7.29 -12.71 -8.74
C LEU A 182 8.45 -13.33 -7.95
N PHE A 183 8.32 -13.47 -6.62
CA PHE A 183 9.37 -14.08 -5.80
C PHE A 183 9.78 -15.47 -6.29
N ILE A 184 8.86 -16.23 -6.89
CA ILE A 184 9.14 -17.54 -7.49
C ILE A 184 10.08 -17.49 -8.69
N ASP A 185 10.23 -16.32 -9.34
CA ASP A 185 11.16 -16.15 -10.47
C ASP A 185 12.63 -16.09 -10.02
N HIS A 186 12.90 -15.80 -8.73
CA HIS A 186 14.24 -15.89 -8.11
C HIS A 186 14.64 -17.34 -7.82
N LEU A 187 13.71 -18.29 -7.89
CA LEU A 187 13.97 -19.70 -7.63
C LEU A 187 14.57 -20.42 -8.84
N SER A 188 15.19 -21.57 -8.59
CA SER A 188 15.57 -22.46 -9.68
C SER A 188 14.37 -22.86 -10.52
N ARG A 189 14.58 -23.07 -11.81
CA ARG A 189 13.51 -23.48 -12.75
C ARG A 189 12.66 -24.64 -12.22
N LEU A 190 13.31 -25.64 -11.62
CA LEU A 190 12.62 -26.81 -11.08
C LEU A 190 11.65 -26.43 -9.95
N LYS A 191 12.11 -25.64 -8.98
CA LYS A 191 11.27 -25.18 -7.86
C LYS A 191 10.10 -24.32 -8.35
N ARG A 192 10.38 -23.37 -9.25
CA ARG A 192 9.33 -22.52 -9.84
C ARG A 192 8.28 -23.37 -10.58
N ASP A 193 8.69 -24.30 -11.45
CA ASP A 193 7.78 -25.14 -12.21
C ASP A 193 6.89 -26.01 -11.29
N MET A 194 7.41 -26.47 -10.15
CA MET A 194 6.66 -27.21 -9.14
C MET A 194 5.56 -26.33 -8.51
N ILE A 195 5.89 -25.09 -8.14
CA ILE A 195 4.93 -24.13 -7.58
C ILE A 195 3.84 -23.83 -8.60
N VAL A 196 4.21 -23.48 -9.83
CA VAL A 196 3.22 -23.18 -10.91
C VAL A 196 2.29 -24.36 -11.17
N LYS A 197 2.80 -25.60 -11.16
CA LYS A 197 1.95 -26.81 -11.30
C LYS A 197 0.96 -26.92 -10.14
N ARG A 198 1.39 -26.62 -8.92
CA ARG A 198 0.53 -26.65 -7.72
C ARG A 198 -0.57 -25.60 -7.79
N LEU A 199 -0.24 -24.34 -8.14
CA LEU A 199 -1.21 -23.27 -8.35
C LEU A 199 -2.25 -23.62 -9.42
N ASN A 200 -1.82 -24.17 -10.57
CA ASN A 200 -2.73 -24.63 -11.62
C ASN A 200 -3.67 -25.74 -11.14
N LYS A 201 -3.23 -26.61 -10.23
CA LYS A 201 -4.07 -27.64 -9.62
C LYS A 201 -5.12 -27.04 -8.69
N LEU A 202 -4.73 -26.09 -7.83
CA LEU A 202 -5.64 -25.38 -6.92
C LEU A 202 -6.75 -24.64 -7.69
N ARG A 203 -6.39 -23.88 -8.73
CA ARG A 203 -7.37 -23.17 -9.59
C ARG A 203 -8.37 -24.07 -10.31
N ARG A 204 -8.05 -25.34 -10.55
CA ARG A 204 -8.98 -26.30 -11.16
C ARG A 204 -9.91 -26.96 -10.15
N ALA A 205 -9.59 -26.85 -8.86
CA ALA A 205 -10.35 -27.45 -7.78
C ALA A 205 -11.31 -26.47 -7.10
N ALA A 206 -11.10 -25.15 -7.30
CA ALA A 206 -11.97 -24.05 -6.88
C ALA A 206 -13.05 -23.77 -7.96
#